data_88e9361070b88438bb1c8e787d7a9c12
#
_entry.id   88e9361070b88438bb1c8e787d7a9c12
#
_cell.length_a   1.000
_cell.length_b   1.000
_cell.length_c   1.000
_cell.angle_alpha   90.00
_cell.angle_beta   90.00
_cell.angle_gamma   90.00
#
_symmetry.space_group_name_H-M   'P 1'
#
loop_
_entity.id
_entity.type
_entity.pdbx_description
1 polymer ?
#
loop_
_entity_poly.entity_id
_entity_poly.type
_entity_poly.pdbx_seq_one_letter_code
_entity_poly.pdbx_strand_id
1 'polypeptide(L)'
;GIANTSLPTQLLIVNPSPALIKLEKIEGAIDFEISKTLSQNQLWESRQNIKIPNKITAPYWLLEEGDLGNYYVKDDNLKGLAETPNPINVCFNILVNDTPILIQAPLKYKTTDSVEGEIFQNFQILPKATVQLRDKVILFQNNNVKKVSLQVQAHAPNFRGSLSLKIPRNWDVYPKKQNIWIERKGASQEFVFNVTPPLGSDIGVFKALINDGTQEYSMTLEEIKYPHISKQHMLSQNKSIVSKIDLKSNVNEVAYLNGAGDKVAESLRI
;
A
#
# COMPACT_ATOMS: atom_id res chain seq x y z
N GLY A 1 -5.78 5.87 -5.18
CA GLY A 1 -5.51 7.30 -4.93
C GLY A 1 -4.34 7.52 -4.01
N ILE A 2 -3.99 8.76 -3.81
CA ILE A 2 -2.95 9.19 -2.86
C ILE A 2 -3.62 9.98 -1.75
N ALA A 3 -3.27 9.69 -0.50
CA ALA A 3 -3.78 10.42 0.66
C ALA A 3 -3.53 11.95 0.54
N ASN A 4 -4.48 12.77 0.99
CA ASN A 4 -4.42 14.24 0.95
C ASN A 4 -4.31 14.86 -0.45
N THR A 5 -4.74 14.17 -1.50
CA THR A 5 -4.79 14.73 -2.87
C THR A 5 -6.23 14.91 -3.33
N SER A 6 -6.41 15.58 -4.47
CA SER A 6 -7.69 15.64 -5.17
C SER A 6 -7.63 14.75 -6.41
N LEU A 7 -8.74 14.07 -6.69
CA LEU A 7 -8.83 13.12 -7.81
C LEU A 7 -10.05 13.47 -8.68
N PRO A 8 -9.88 13.63 -10.00
CA PRO A 8 -11.01 13.73 -10.91
C PRO A 8 -11.79 12.41 -10.94
N THR A 9 -13.08 12.50 -10.71
CA THR A 9 -14.00 11.37 -10.60
C THR A 9 -15.19 11.58 -11.51
N GLN A 10 -15.66 10.51 -12.15
CA GLN A 10 -16.85 10.51 -12.97
C GLN A 10 -18.00 9.88 -12.17
N LEU A 11 -19.10 10.59 -12.05
CA LEU A 11 -20.35 10.12 -11.48
C LEU A 11 -21.27 9.72 -12.62
N LEU A 12 -21.83 8.53 -12.54
CA LEU A 12 -22.72 7.95 -13.55
C LEU A 12 -23.97 7.44 -12.88
N ILE A 13 -25.13 7.80 -13.43
CA ILE A 13 -26.41 7.23 -13.01
C ILE A 13 -27.31 7.03 -14.24
N VAL A 14 -28.03 5.94 -14.26
CA VAL A 14 -29.00 5.62 -15.29
C VAL A 14 -30.29 5.13 -14.63
N ASN A 15 -31.43 5.53 -15.20
CA ASN A 15 -32.73 5.00 -14.81
C ASN A 15 -33.14 3.93 -15.83
N PRO A 16 -33.05 2.61 -15.54
CA PRO A 16 -33.44 1.56 -16.47
C PRO A 16 -34.95 1.30 -16.50
N SER A 17 -35.71 1.94 -15.59
CA SER A 17 -37.12 1.71 -15.40
C SER A 17 -38.01 2.78 -16.03
N PRO A 18 -39.32 2.51 -16.24
CA PRO A 18 -40.27 3.54 -16.65
C PRO A 18 -40.71 4.47 -15.50
N ALA A 19 -40.26 4.20 -14.26
CA ALA A 19 -40.64 5.04 -13.12
C ALA A 19 -40.08 6.46 -13.27
N LEU A 20 -40.82 7.42 -12.73
CA LEU A 20 -40.35 8.81 -12.62
C LEU A 20 -39.28 8.88 -11.54
N ILE A 21 -38.03 9.09 -11.96
CA ILE A 21 -36.89 9.25 -11.04
C ILE A 21 -36.35 10.67 -11.14
N LYS A 22 -36.19 11.31 -10.00
CA LYS A 22 -35.58 12.64 -9.87
C LYS A 22 -34.37 12.55 -8.96
N LEU A 23 -33.21 12.95 -9.46
CA LEU A 23 -32.00 13.12 -8.66
C LEU A 23 -32.05 14.50 -8.00
N GLU A 24 -32.02 14.57 -6.68
CA GLU A 24 -32.17 15.82 -5.92
C GLU A 24 -30.85 16.33 -5.35
N LYS A 25 -30.04 15.42 -4.83
CA LYS A 25 -28.80 15.77 -4.15
C LYS A 25 -27.76 14.67 -4.28
N ILE A 26 -26.50 15.06 -4.34
CA ILE A 26 -25.35 14.16 -4.19
C ILE A 26 -24.57 14.62 -2.96
N GLU A 27 -24.22 13.71 -2.07
CA GLU A 27 -23.55 14.00 -0.82
C GLU A 27 -22.53 12.93 -0.42
N GLY A 28 -21.69 13.21 0.60
CA GLY A 28 -20.65 12.35 1.13
C GLY A 28 -19.25 12.80 0.74
N ALA A 29 -18.61 12.19 -0.23
CA ALA A 29 -17.28 12.62 -0.68
C ALA A 29 -17.31 13.97 -1.43
N ILE A 30 -18.45 14.34 -1.93
CA ILE A 30 -18.80 15.63 -2.54
C ILE A 30 -20.22 15.96 -2.18
N ASP A 31 -20.53 17.26 -2.06
CA ASP A 31 -21.85 17.75 -1.71
C ASP A 31 -22.29 18.81 -2.73
N PHE A 32 -23.37 18.55 -3.43
CA PHE A 32 -24.04 19.55 -4.26
C PHE A 32 -25.51 19.18 -4.51
N GLU A 33 -26.34 20.22 -4.57
CA GLU A 33 -27.75 20.13 -4.94
C GLU A 33 -27.88 20.00 -6.45
N ILE A 34 -28.80 19.15 -6.88
CA ILE A 34 -29.15 18.97 -8.28
C ILE A 34 -30.64 18.63 -8.36
N SER A 35 -31.36 19.22 -9.29
CA SER A 35 -32.76 18.89 -9.54
C SER A 35 -32.88 18.38 -10.96
N LYS A 36 -32.67 17.06 -11.15
CA LYS A 36 -32.60 16.45 -12.48
C LYS A 36 -33.53 15.26 -12.60
N THR A 37 -34.48 15.32 -13.51
CA THR A 37 -35.27 14.15 -13.90
C THR A 37 -34.38 13.21 -14.75
N LEU A 38 -34.39 11.93 -14.38
CA LEU A 38 -33.64 10.87 -15.07
C LEU A 38 -34.60 10.15 -16.02
N SER A 39 -34.50 10.46 -17.31
CA SER A 39 -35.28 9.77 -18.34
C SER A 39 -34.89 8.30 -18.45
N GLN A 40 -35.85 7.43 -18.83
CA GLN A 40 -35.57 6.02 -18.99
C GLN A 40 -34.44 5.75 -19.98
N ASN A 41 -33.50 4.90 -19.60
CA ASN A 41 -32.32 4.46 -20.38
C ASN A 41 -31.38 5.60 -20.81
N GLN A 42 -31.52 6.80 -20.26
CA GLN A 42 -30.62 7.90 -20.50
C GLN A 42 -29.56 7.97 -19.41
N LEU A 43 -28.29 7.95 -19.80
CA LEU A 43 -27.16 8.15 -18.91
C LEU A 43 -27.07 9.62 -18.51
N TRP A 44 -27.03 9.88 -17.23
CA TRP A 44 -26.57 11.15 -16.67
C TRP A 44 -25.15 10.99 -16.16
N GLU A 45 -24.30 11.95 -16.48
CA GLU A 45 -22.93 11.97 -16.01
C GLU A 45 -22.52 13.33 -15.47
N SER A 46 -21.62 13.33 -14.51
CA SER A 46 -20.94 14.51 -13.98
C SER A 46 -19.50 14.21 -13.64
N ARG A 47 -18.61 15.16 -13.91
CA ARG A 47 -17.19 15.06 -13.55
C ARG A 47 -16.93 15.99 -12.39
N GLN A 48 -16.41 15.45 -11.31
CA GLN A 48 -16.17 16.15 -10.06
C GLN A 48 -14.77 15.83 -9.53
N ASN A 49 -14.20 16.76 -8.76
CA ASN A 49 -12.96 16.51 -8.05
C ASN A 49 -13.28 16.09 -6.61
N ILE A 50 -12.91 14.86 -6.25
CA ILE A 50 -13.07 14.31 -4.90
C ILE A 50 -11.79 14.51 -4.11
N LYS A 51 -11.91 15.06 -2.91
CA LYS A 51 -10.78 15.14 -1.96
C LYS A 51 -10.56 13.78 -1.31
N ILE A 52 -9.36 13.23 -1.47
CA ILE A 52 -8.97 11.96 -0.87
C ILE A 52 -8.60 12.19 0.61
N PRO A 53 -9.22 11.47 1.55
CA PRO A 53 -8.92 11.62 2.97
C PRO A 53 -7.48 11.21 3.32
N ASN A 54 -6.99 11.72 4.45
CA ASN A 54 -5.69 11.31 5.01
C ASN A 54 -5.81 9.96 5.73
N LYS A 55 -6.22 8.94 5.00
CA LYS A 55 -6.39 7.58 5.51
C LYS A 55 -5.85 6.60 4.48
N ILE A 56 -4.87 5.80 4.88
CA ILE A 56 -4.33 4.74 4.04
C ILE A 56 -5.26 3.53 4.14
N THR A 57 -5.50 2.85 3.02
CA THR A 57 -6.30 1.62 2.98
C THR A 57 -5.40 0.39 2.99
N ALA A 58 -5.78 -0.58 3.80
CA ALA A 58 -5.23 -1.92 3.83
C ALA A 58 -6.33 -2.88 4.30
N PRO A 59 -6.19 -4.19 4.15
CA PRO A 59 -7.08 -5.13 4.78
C PRO A 59 -7.16 -4.86 6.28
N TYR A 60 -8.37 -4.70 6.83
CA TYR A 60 -8.55 -4.21 8.21
C TYR A 60 -7.90 -5.11 9.26
N TRP A 61 -7.80 -6.41 8.98
CA TRP A 61 -7.14 -7.39 9.85
C TRP A 61 -5.60 -7.39 9.74
N LEU A 62 -5.02 -6.62 8.81
CA LEU A 62 -3.57 -6.45 8.61
C LEU A 62 -3.08 -5.04 8.92
N LEU A 63 -3.94 -4.15 9.45
CA LEU A 63 -3.56 -2.79 9.83
C LEU A 63 -2.63 -2.76 11.05
N GLU A 64 -2.85 -3.70 11.98
CA GLU A 64 -2.01 -3.87 13.16
C GLU A 64 -1.10 -5.08 12.98
N GLU A 65 0.07 -5.04 13.60
CA GLU A 65 0.97 -6.19 13.61
C GLU A 65 0.38 -7.28 14.52
N GLY A 66 0.12 -8.46 13.95
CA GLY A 66 -0.40 -9.61 14.67
C GLY A 66 0.71 -10.51 15.24
N ASP A 67 0.32 -11.45 16.07
CA ASP A 67 1.15 -12.56 16.53
C ASP A 67 0.94 -13.82 15.67
N LEU A 68 1.68 -14.89 15.99
CA LEU A 68 1.51 -16.18 15.33
C LEU A 68 0.07 -16.70 15.54
N GLY A 69 -0.73 -16.68 14.48
CA GLY A 69 -2.11 -17.16 14.48
C GLY A 69 -3.17 -16.17 14.97
N ASN A 70 -2.80 -14.94 15.38
CA ASN A 70 -3.75 -13.93 15.83
C ASN A 70 -3.65 -12.64 15.03
N TYR A 71 -4.82 -12.06 14.72
CA TYR A 71 -4.94 -10.73 14.11
C TYR A 71 -5.56 -9.78 15.14
N TYR A 72 -5.00 -8.58 15.24
CA TYR A 72 -5.53 -7.54 16.14
C TYR A 72 -6.37 -6.55 15.33
N VAL A 73 -7.66 -6.51 15.64
CA VAL A 73 -8.63 -5.59 15.03
C VAL A 73 -9.17 -4.68 16.13
N LYS A 74 -8.83 -3.38 16.06
CA LYS A 74 -9.23 -2.37 17.06
C LYS A 74 -10.71 -2.01 17.01
N ASP A 75 -11.29 -1.99 15.82
CA ASP A 75 -12.69 -1.64 15.61
C ASP A 75 -13.54 -2.91 15.52
N ASP A 76 -14.33 -3.14 16.55
CA ASP A 76 -15.18 -4.33 16.64
C ASP A 76 -16.23 -4.40 15.52
N ASN A 77 -16.64 -3.27 14.95
CA ASN A 77 -17.58 -3.24 13.83
C ASN A 77 -17.00 -3.80 12.52
N LEU A 78 -15.69 -3.91 12.44
CA LEU A 78 -15.01 -4.51 11.28
C LEU A 78 -14.88 -6.03 11.40
N LYS A 79 -14.97 -6.59 12.62
CA LYS A 79 -14.81 -8.02 12.85
C LYS A 79 -15.91 -8.82 12.16
N GLY A 80 -15.51 -9.79 11.35
CA GLY A 80 -16.43 -10.65 10.60
C GLY A 80 -16.87 -10.10 9.24
N LEU A 81 -16.44 -8.90 8.85
CA LEU A 81 -16.66 -8.42 7.49
C LEU A 81 -15.78 -9.19 6.51
N ALA A 82 -16.34 -9.56 5.36
CA ALA A 82 -15.61 -10.28 4.32
C ALA A 82 -14.50 -9.42 3.67
N GLU A 83 -14.70 -8.11 3.60
CA GLU A 83 -13.75 -7.15 3.01
C GLU A 83 -13.70 -5.86 3.83
N THR A 84 -12.61 -5.13 3.68
CA THR A 84 -12.49 -3.77 4.24
C THR A 84 -13.50 -2.85 3.57
N PRO A 85 -14.30 -2.09 4.32
CA PRO A 85 -15.22 -1.12 3.77
C PRO A 85 -14.53 -0.11 2.85
N ASN A 86 -15.21 0.29 1.78
CA ASN A 86 -14.66 1.27 0.87
C ASN A 86 -14.37 2.60 1.60
N PRO A 87 -13.20 3.20 1.37
CA PRO A 87 -12.79 4.40 2.09
C PRO A 87 -13.60 5.65 1.68
N ILE A 88 -14.22 5.63 0.52
CA ILE A 88 -14.95 6.74 -0.07
C ILE A 88 -16.25 6.24 -0.66
N ASN A 89 -17.37 6.81 -0.21
CA ASN A 89 -18.69 6.57 -0.75
C ASN A 89 -19.30 7.89 -1.22
N VAL A 90 -20.15 7.80 -2.23
CA VAL A 90 -21.00 8.88 -2.73
C VAL A 90 -22.45 8.46 -2.55
N CYS A 91 -23.26 9.32 -1.99
CA CYS A 91 -24.67 9.09 -1.75
C CYS A 91 -25.50 9.90 -2.76
N PHE A 92 -26.42 9.21 -3.44
CA PHE A 92 -27.37 9.80 -4.37
C PHE A 92 -28.74 9.83 -3.69
N ASN A 93 -29.25 11.03 -3.41
CA ASN A 93 -30.61 11.22 -2.93
C ASN A 93 -31.53 11.35 -4.14
N ILE A 94 -32.41 10.38 -4.31
CA ILE A 94 -33.35 10.32 -5.43
C ILE A 94 -34.80 10.23 -4.92
N LEU A 95 -35.72 10.75 -5.73
CA LEU A 95 -37.16 10.46 -5.58
C LEU A 95 -37.57 9.45 -6.65
N VAL A 96 -38.25 8.40 -6.24
CA VAL A 96 -38.86 7.43 -7.13
C VAL A 96 -40.38 7.51 -6.96
N ASN A 97 -41.11 8.05 -7.94
CA ASN A 97 -42.53 8.37 -7.82
C ASN A 97 -42.83 9.12 -6.49
N ASP A 98 -42.07 10.20 -6.22
CA ASP A 98 -42.11 11.03 -5.01
C ASP A 98 -41.69 10.35 -3.69
N THR A 99 -41.25 9.11 -3.72
CA THR A 99 -40.71 8.42 -2.56
C THR A 99 -39.20 8.61 -2.46
N PRO A 100 -38.66 9.18 -1.35
CA PRO A 100 -37.24 9.41 -1.18
C PRO A 100 -36.47 8.10 -0.97
N ILE A 101 -35.39 7.92 -1.70
CA ILE A 101 -34.49 6.78 -1.61
C ILE A 101 -33.05 7.30 -1.60
N LEU A 102 -32.23 6.77 -0.67
CA LEU A 102 -30.80 7.00 -0.63
C LEU A 102 -30.06 5.82 -1.24
N ILE A 103 -29.27 6.08 -2.28
CA ILE A 103 -28.40 5.08 -2.90
C ILE A 103 -26.98 5.42 -2.55
N GLN A 104 -26.30 4.53 -1.83
CA GLN A 104 -24.87 4.66 -1.52
C GLN A 104 -24.04 3.87 -2.52
N ALA A 105 -23.14 4.55 -3.21
CA ALA A 105 -22.22 3.95 -4.18
C ALA A 105 -20.76 4.12 -3.74
N PRO A 106 -20.00 3.03 -3.64
CA PRO A 106 -18.58 3.10 -3.35
C PRO A 106 -17.79 3.63 -4.55
N LEU A 107 -16.77 4.45 -4.28
CA LEU A 107 -15.83 4.84 -5.32
C LEU A 107 -15.06 3.61 -5.82
N LYS A 108 -15.02 3.41 -7.13
CA LYS A 108 -14.29 2.33 -7.80
C LYS A 108 -13.15 2.89 -8.65
N TYR A 109 -12.07 2.13 -8.75
CA TYR A 109 -11.04 2.37 -9.74
C TYR A 109 -11.35 1.56 -10.99
N LYS A 110 -11.49 2.25 -12.13
CA LYS A 110 -11.74 1.64 -13.43
C LYS A 110 -10.44 1.57 -14.21
N THR A 111 -10.13 0.43 -14.76
CA THR A 111 -9.06 0.21 -15.75
C THR A 111 -9.62 -0.57 -16.92
N THR A 112 -8.96 -0.49 -18.08
CA THR A 112 -9.32 -1.27 -19.25
C THR A 112 -8.17 -2.24 -19.53
N ASP A 113 -8.50 -3.51 -19.54
CA ASP A 113 -7.62 -4.58 -19.97
C ASP A 113 -7.93 -4.96 -21.42
N SER A 114 -6.92 -5.35 -22.18
CA SER A 114 -7.09 -5.70 -23.60
C SER A 114 -7.86 -6.99 -23.84
N VAL A 115 -7.93 -7.87 -22.83
CA VAL A 115 -8.56 -9.19 -22.91
C VAL A 115 -9.88 -9.20 -22.11
N GLU A 116 -9.84 -8.69 -20.88
CA GLU A 116 -10.98 -8.74 -19.95
C GLU A 116 -11.90 -7.51 -20.08
N GLY A 117 -11.51 -6.49 -20.84
CA GLY A 117 -12.31 -5.27 -21.02
C GLY A 117 -12.24 -4.32 -19.83
N GLU A 118 -13.38 -3.76 -19.43
CA GLU A 118 -13.46 -2.82 -18.30
C GLU A 118 -13.48 -3.57 -16.96
N ILE A 119 -12.46 -3.31 -16.15
CA ILE A 119 -12.30 -3.90 -14.82
C ILE A 119 -12.53 -2.83 -13.76
N PHE A 120 -13.44 -3.10 -12.82
CA PHE A 120 -13.71 -2.26 -11.67
C PHE A 120 -13.11 -2.87 -10.41
N GLN A 121 -12.26 -2.11 -9.73
CA GLN A 121 -11.61 -2.53 -8.49
C GLN A 121 -12.01 -1.62 -7.33
N ASN A 122 -11.91 -2.12 -6.11
CA ASN A 122 -12.11 -1.29 -4.93
C ASN A 122 -11.09 -0.15 -4.91
N PHE A 123 -11.56 1.06 -4.63
CA PHE A 123 -10.69 2.22 -4.57
C PHE A 123 -9.76 2.11 -3.36
N GLN A 124 -8.47 2.31 -3.58
CA GLN A 124 -7.46 2.21 -2.54
C GLN A 124 -6.68 3.51 -2.42
N ILE A 125 -6.33 3.86 -1.19
CA ILE A 125 -5.57 5.06 -0.83
C ILE A 125 -4.20 4.61 -0.34
N LEU A 126 -3.15 5.03 -1.06
CA LEU A 126 -1.76 4.70 -0.77
C LEU A 126 -0.99 5.94 -0.27
N PRO A 127 0.13 5.75 0.44
CA PRO A 127 1.09 6.83 0.69
C PRO A 127 1.73 7.28 -0.63
N LYS A 128 2.36 8.45 -0.67
CA LYS A 128 3.05 8.94 -1.89
C LYS A 128 4.20 8.05 -2.34
N ALA A 129 4.84 7.37 -1.39
CA ALA A 129 5.90 6.41 -1.66
C ALA A 129 5.93 5.30 -0.61
N THR A 130 6.46 4.15 -0.99
CA THR A 130 6.76 3.02 -0.11
C THR A 130 8.20 2.61 -0.27
N VAL A 131 8.75 1.95 0.74
CA VAL A 131 10.12 1.47 0.75
C VAL A 131 10.17 0.03 1.24
N GLN A 132 10.99 -0.78 0.60
CA GLN A 132 11.16 -2.19 0.95
C GLN A 132 12.64 -2.49 1.16
N LEU A 133 12.98 -3.04 2.33
CA LEU A 133 14.23 -3.75 2.56
C LEU A 133 14.13 -5.10 1.85
N ARG A 134 15.13 -5.44 1.05
CA ARG A 134 15.12 -6.65 0.23
C ARG A 134 15.08 -7.92 1.09
N ASP A 135 15.87 -7.93 2.16
CA ASP A 135 16.01 -9.07 3.05
C ASP A 135 15.28 -8.83 4.37
N LYS A 136 14.45 -9.77 4.82
CA LYS A 136 13.77 -9.72 6.12
C LYS A 136 14.73 -9.99 7.30
N VAL A 137 15.82 -10.72 7.02
CA VAL A 137 16.90 -11.01 7.98
C VAL A 137 18.23 -10.76 7.29
N ILE A 138 19.10 -10.00 7.95
CA ILE A 138 20.44 -9.66 7.44
C ILE A 138 21.47 -10.14 8.46
N LEU A 139 22.31 -11.07 8.04
CA LEU A 139 23.34 -11.64 8.89
C LEU A 139 24.71 -11.07 8.55
N PHE A 140 25.45 -10.68 9.58
CA PHE A 140 26.87 -10.29 9.51
C PHE A 140 27.70 -11.31 10.26
N GLN A 141 28.60 -11.99 9.55
CA GLN A 141 29.46 -13.05 10.11
C GLN A 141 30.79 -12.53 10.65
N ASN A 142 31.17 -11.32 10.25
CA ASN A 142 32.43 -10.67 10.58
C ASN A 142 32.22 -9.16 10.63
N ASN A 143 33.32 -8.41 10.78
CA ASN A 143 33.28 -6.93 10.86
C ASN A 143 33.32 -6.24 9.48
N ASN A 144 33.18 -6.98 8.40
CA ASN A 144 33.23 -6.40 7.06
C ASN A 144 31.96 -5.60 6.75
N VAL A 145 32.15 -4.57 5.97
CA VAL A 145 31.05 -3.77 5.44
C VAL A 145 30.17 -4.60 4.51
N LYS A 146 28.86 -4.56 4.74
CA LYS A 146 27.88 -5.23 3.87
C LYS A 146 26.98 -4.20 3.18
N LYS A 147 26.68 -4.46 1.90
CA LYS A 147 25.73 -3.67 1.12
C LYS A 147 24.33 -4.10 1.47
N VAL A 148 23.48 -3.14 1.83
CA VAL A 148 22.05 -3.33 2.10
C VAL A 148 21.26 -2.61 1.03
N SER A 149 20.50 -3.37 0.24
CA SER A 149 19.68 -2.84 -0.85
C SER A 149 18.26 -2.55 -0.39
N LEU A 150 17.76 -1.39 -0.80
CA LEU A 150 16.40 -0.93 -0.57
C LEU A 150 15.76 -0.57 -1.90
N GLN A 151 14.49 -0.91 -2.05
CA GLN A 151 13.70 -0.48 -3.19
C GLN A 151 12.67 0.57 -2.75
N VAL A 152 12.66 1.73 -3.40
CA VAL A 152 11.64 2.76 -3.21
C VAL A 152 10.71 2.74 -4.41
N GLN A 153 9.38 2.70 -4.15
CA GLN A 153 8.35 2.81 -5.18
C GLN A 153 7.55 4.10 -4.98
N ALA A 154 7.43 4.90 -6.03
CA ALA A 154 6.62 6.11 -6.02
C ALA A 154 5.18 5.81 -6.46
N HIS A 155 4.19 6.24 -5.66
CA HIS A 155 2.77 6.15 -5.99
C HIS A 155 2.20 7.48 -6.48
N ALA A 156 2.96 8.57 -6.30
CA ALA A 156 2.70 9.89 -6.89
C ALA A 156 3.68 10.19 -8.04
N PRO A 157 3.30 10.94 -9.07
CA PRO A 157 4.23 11.41 -10.08
C PRO A 157 5.19 12.46 -9.49
N ASN A 158 6.39 12.56 -10.09
CA ASN A 158 7.43 13.53 -9.69
C ASN A 158 7.77 13.49 -8.19
N PHE A 159 7.82 12.29 -7.62
CA PHE A 159 8.13 12.11 -6.20
C PHE A 159 9.58 12.51 -5.89
N ARG A 160 9.75 13.36 -4.90
CA ARG A 160 11.05 13.79 -4.38
C ARG A 160 11.10 13.59 -2.87
N GLY A 161 12.27 13.24 -2.38
CA GLY A 161 12.48 13.04 -0.96
C GLY A 161 13.91 12.63 -0.64
N SER A 162 14.14 12.24 0.59
CA SER A 162 15.40 11.65 1.05
C SER A 162 15.15 10.30 1.70
N LEU A 163 16.01 9.34 1.42
CA LEU A 163 16.01 8.01 2.01
C LEU A 163 17.10 7.91 3.06
N SER A 164 16.78 7.37 4.21
CA SER A 164 17.72 7.04 5.28
C SER A 164 17.45 5.66 5.84
N LEU A 165 18.47 5.01 6.36
CA LEU A 165 18.38 3.73 7.05
C LEU A 165 18.60 3.96 8.54
N LYS A 166 17.57 3.73 9.36
CA LYS A 166 17.71 3.66 10.83
C LYS A 166 18.33 2.33 11.22
N ILE A 167 19.37 2.40 11.99
CA ILE A 167 20.18 1.25 12.44
C ILE A 167 20.34 1.27 13.94
N PRO A 168 20.67 0.16 14.60
CA PRO A 168 20.99 0.13 16.05
C PRO A 168 22.18 1.02 16.41
N ARG A 169 22.31 1.35 17.69
CA ARG A 169 23.22 2.40 18.19
C ARG A 169 24.70 2.21 17.84
N ASN A 170 25.19 1.00 17.82
CA ASN A 170 26.64 0.69 17.64
C ASN A 170 26.99 0.33 16.17
N TRP A 171 26.04 0.50 15.27
CA TRP A 171 26.21 0.25 13.84
C TRP A 171 26.52 1.55 13.10
N ASP A 172 27.20 1.46 11.98
CA ASP A 172 27.40 2.61 11.11
C ASP A 172 26.83 2.37 9.71
N VAL A 173 26.40 3.45 9.05
CA VAL A 173 25.82 3.40 7.70
C VAL A 173 26.33 4.54 6.84
N TYR A 174 26.68 4.22 5.60
CA TYR A 174 27.11 5.20 4.63
C TYR A 174 26.47 4.94 3.26
N PRO A 175 25.96 5.97 2.59
CA PRO A 175 25.79 7.33 3.09
C PRO A 175 24.70 7.41 4.17
N LYS A 176 24.67 8.46 4.98
CA LYS A 176 23.61 8.65 6.00
C LYS A 176 22.23 8.94 5.38
N LYS A 177 22.22 9.59 4.20
CA LYS A 177 21.01 9.89 3.42
C LYS A 177 21.30 9.81 1.93
N GLN A 178 20.28 9.48 1.15
CA GLN A 178 20.31 9.52 -0.32
C GLN A 178 19.09 10.27 -0.84
N ASN A 179 19.24 11.07 -1.87
CA ASN A 179 18.14 11.79 -2.49
C ASN A 179 17.34 10.87 -3.40
N ILE A 180 16.02 10.98 -3.34
CA ILE A 180 15.08 10.26 -4.17
C ILE A 180 14.49 11.22 -5.20
N TRP A 181 14.48 10.81 -6.46
CA TRP A 181 13.71 11.45 -7.52
C TRP A 181 13.16 10.40 -8.46
N ILE A 182 11.86 10.22 -8.43
CA ILE A 182 11.15 9.25 -9.26
C ILE A 182 10.04 9.99 -10.00
N GLU A 183 10.17 10.12 -11.32
CA GLU A 183 9.27 10.91 -12.16
C GLU A 183 7.90 10.25 -12.33
N ARG A 184 7.89 8.95 -12.67
CA ARG A 184 6.67 8.26 -13.04
C ARG A 184 6.01 7.58 -11.85
N LYS A 185 4.70 7.76 -11.72
CA LYS A 185 3.86 6.98 -10.81
C LYS A 185 4.02 5.48 -11.10
N GLY A 186 4.18 4.69 -10.05
CA GLY A 186 4.38 3.24 -10.11
C GLY A 186 5.82 2.80 -10.38
N ALA A 187 6.72 3.73 -10.74
CA ALA A 187 8.13 3.41 -10.94
C ALA A 187 8.84 3.16 -9.62
N SER A 188 9.86 2.31 -9.68
CA SER A 188 10.71 1.95 -8.54
C SER A 188 12.16 2.31 -8.83
N GLN A 189 12.91 2.62 -7.76
CA GLN A 189 14.35 2.90 -7.79
C GLN A 189 15.04 2.13 -6.67
N GLU A 190 16.18 1.52 -6.98
CA GLU A 190 17.00 0.83 -5.99
C GLU A 190 18.05 1.78 -5.39
N PHE A 191 18.29 1.62 -4.09
CA PHE A 191 19.27 2.36 -3.30
C PHE A 191 20.10 1.37 -2.51
N VAL A 192 21.40 1.65 -2.37
CA VAL A 192 22.35 0.80 -1.65
C VAL A 192 23.00 1.57 -0.54
N PHE A 193 22.98 1.03 0.67
CA PHE A 193 23.69 1.54 1.83
C PHE A 193 24.79 0.56 2.23
N ASN A 194 25.97 1.07 2.52
CA ASN A 194 27.05 0.31 3.11
C ASN A 194 26.89 0.34 4.63
N VAL A 195 26.72 -0.81 5.25
CA VAL A 195 26.52 -0.94 6.69
C VAL A 195 27.72 -1.62 7.31
N THR A 196 28.25 -1.00 8.37
CA THR A 196 29.36 -1.53 9.18
C THR A 196 28.79 -2.02 10.50
N PRO A 197 29.01 -3.30 10.85
CA PRO A 197 28.54 -3.84 12.12
C PRO A 197 29.45 -3.43 13.29
N PRO A 198 29.02 -3.58 14.56
CA PRO A 198 29.86 -3.42 15.74
C PRO A 198 30.93 -4.50 15.84
N LEU A 199 31.94 -4.30 16.70
CA LEU A 199 33.02 -5.28 16.91
C LEU A 199 32.54 -6.58 17.54
N GLY A 200 31.55 -6.54 18.44
CA GLY A 200 30.97 -7.71 19.10
C GLY A 200 29.70 -8.22 18.46
N SER A 201 29.17 -9.32 19.00
CA SER A 201 27.86 -9.83 18.60
C SER A 201 26.76 -8.84 19.01
N ASP A 202 25.78 -8.63 18.11
CA ASP A 202 24.68 -7.70 18.33
C ASP A 202 23.47 -8.15 17.50
N ILE A 203 22.26 -7.85 18.01
CA ILE A 203 21.00 -8.08 17.32
C ILE A 203 20.20 -6.79 17.35
N GLY A 204 19.59 -6.45 16.23
CA GLY A 204 18.78 -5.25 16.14
C GLY A 204 17.81 -5.28 14.97
N VAL A 205 17.28 -4.10 14.67
CA VAL A 205 16.31 -3.92 13.59
C VAL A 205 16.76 -2.74 12.72
N PHE A 206 16.81 -2.96 11.41
CA PHE A 206 16.92 -1.89 10.43
C PHE A 206 15.52 -1.45 10.01
N LYS A 207 15.33 -0.13 9.88
CA LYS A 207 14.12 0.47 9.33
C LYS A 207 14.48 1.52 8.29
N ALA A 208 13.91 1.41 7.10
CA ALA A 208 14.07 2.45 6.10
C ALA A 208 13.03 3.56 6.30
N LEU A 209 13.46 4.80 6.10
CA LEU A 209 12.62 5.98 6.20
C LEU A 209 12.80 6.86 4.98
N ILE A 210 11.69 7.23 4.38
CA ILE A 210 11.60 8.26 3.35
C ILE A 210 11.04 9.52 4.00
N ASN A 211 11.65 10.67 3.73
CA ASN A 211 11.14 11.98 4.14
C ASN A 211 10.97 12.84 2.88
N ASP A 212 9.73 13.33 2.62
CA ASP A 212 9.43 14.20 1.47
C ASP A 212 9.46 15.70 1.81
N GLY A 213 9.93 16.06 3.01
CA GLY A 213 9.94 17.41 3.54
C GLY A 213 8.66 17.79 4.29
N THR A 214 7.58 17.03 4.14
CA THR A 214 6.29 17.27 4.82
C THR A 214 5.91 16.13 5.77
N GLN A 215 6.27 14.90 5.41
CA GLN A 215 5.95 13.71 6.22
C GLN A 215 6.95 12.57 5.97
N GLU A 216 6.93 11.60 6.87
CA GLU A 216 7.77 10.40 6.80
C GLU A 216 6.95 9.18 6.36
N TYR A 217 7.58 8.34 5.54
CA TYR A 217 7.04 7.06 5.07
C TYR A 217 8.00 5.94 5.44
N SER A 218 7.48 4.88 6.02
CA SER A 218 8.28 3.71 6.45
C SER A 218 7.57 2.38 6.17
N MET A 219 6.64 2.37 5.23
CA MET A 219 5.82 1.19 4.92
C MET A 219 6.32 0.50 3.66
N THR A 220 6.23 -0.82 3.66
CA THR A 220 6.37 -1.69 2.50
C THR A 220 4.99 -1.97 1.93
N LEU A 221 4.87 -1.97 0.61
CA LEU A 221 3.66 -2.37 -0.10
C LEU A 221 3.87 -3.77 -0.69
N GLU A 222 3.01 -4.69 -0.31
CA GLU A 222 2.88 -6.00 -0.93
C GLU A 222 1.54 -6.08 -1.68
N GLU A 223 1.57 -6.56 -2.91
CA GLU A 223 0.39 -6.73 -3.74
C GLU A 223 -0.06 -8.19 -3.72
N ILE A 224 -1.31 -8.41 -3.31
CA ILE A 224 -1.96 -9.71 -3.37
C ILE A 224 -2.85 -9.71 -4.61
N LYS A 225 -2.48 -10.53 -5.60
CA LYS A 225 -3.20 -10.65 -6.86
C LYS A 225 -3.42 -12.12 -7.21
N TYR A 226 -4.69 -12.52 -7.23
CA TYR A 226 -5.11 -13.83 -7.72
C TYR A 226 -6.26 -13.65 -8.72
N PRO A 227 -6.44 -14.57 -9.69
CA PRO A 227 -7.47 -14.44 -10.72
C PRO A 227 -8.90 -14.37 -10.19
N HIS A 228 -9.18 -14.96 -9.02
CA HIS A 228 -10.52 -15.10 -8.46
C HIS A 228 -10.88 -14.07 -7.37
N ILE A 229 -9.98 -13.15 -7.04
CA ILE A 229 -10.23 -12.09 -6.05
C ILE A 229 -9.81 -10.73 -6.58
N SER A 230 -10.45 -9.69 -6.09
CA SER A 230 -10.00 -8.32 -6.34
C SER A 230 -8.60 -8.11 -5.78
N LYS A 231 -7.76 -7.42 -6.55
CA LYS A 231 -6.41 -7.01 -6.14
C LYS A 231 -6.44 -6.28 -4.80
N GLN A 232 -5.63 -6.71 -3.86
CA GLN A 232 -5.49 -6.10 -2.55
C GLN A 232 -4.06 -5.60 -2.33
N HIS A 233 -3.93 -4.51 -1.59
CA HIS A 233 -2.66 -3.96 -1.17
C HIS A 233 -2.50 -4.13 0.33
N MET A 234 -1.47 -4.84 0.75
CA MET A 234 -1.07 -4.97 2.14
C MET A 234 0.07 -3.99 2.41
N LEU A 235 -0.13 -3.12 3.39
CA LEU A 235 0.89 -2.19 3.86
C LEU A 235 1.41 -2.70 5.21
N SER A 236 2.68 -3.05 5.26
CA SER A 236 3.35 -3.53 6.47
C SER A 236 4.49 -2.60 6.89
N GLN A 237 4.95 -2.73 8.13
CA GLN A 237 6.12 -1.99 8.57
C GLN A 237 7.36 -2.47 7.84
N ASN A 238 8.13 -1.50 7.33
CA ASN A 238 9.43 -1.78 6.73
C ASN A 238 10.46 -2.03 7.84
N LYS A 239 10.77 -3.30 8.09
CA LYS A 239 11.78 -3.70 9.06
C LYS A 239 12.51 -4.96 8.61
N SER A 240 13.81 -5.03 8.94
CA SER A 240 14.64 -6.23 8.80
C SER A 240 15.33 -6.51 10.11
N ILE A 241 15.30 -7.74 10.54
CA ILE A 241 16.12 -8.18 11.68
C ILE A 241 17.57 -8.23 11.21
N VAL A 242 18.47 -7.62 11.97
CA VAL A 242 19.90 -7.69 11.72
C VAL A 242 20.59 -8.40 12.86
N SER A 243 21.49 -9.31 12.55
CA SER A 243 22.27 -10.04 13.52
C SER A 243 23.74 -10.04 13.13
N LYS A 244 24.62 -9.60 14.05
CA LYS A 244 26.05 -9.79 13.96
C LYS A 244 26.43 -10.94 14.87
N ILE A 245 27.00 -11.97 14.29
CA ILE A 245 27.49 -13.14 15.00
C ILE A 245 28.96 -13.36 14.66
N ASP A 246 29.73 -13.80 15.64
CA ASP A 246 31.12 -14.23 15.40
C ASP A 246 31.09 -15.73 15.05
N LEU A 247 30.77 -16.02 13.78
CA LEU A 247 30.68 -17.38 13.28
C LEU A 247 32.10 -17.97 13.16
N LYS A 248 32.35 -19.01 13.93
CA LYS A 248 33.54 -19.85 13.78
C LYS A 248 33.13 -21.16 13.14
N SER A 249 33.71 -21.48 12.00
CA SER A 249 33.50 -22.76 11.33
C SER A 249 34.84 -23.40 11.03
N ASN A 250 34.95 -24.68 11.33
CA ASN A 250 36.09 -25.51 10.93
C ASN A 250 35.77 -26.32 9.65
N VAL A 251 34.60 -26.08 9.07
CA VAL A 251 34.11 -26.79 7.87
C VAL A 251 34.25 -25.86 6.66
N ASN A 252 35.01 -26.34 5.66
CA ASN A 252 35.28 -25.60 4.43
C ASN A 252 34.27 -25.93 3.32
N GLU A 253 33.70 -27.13 3.35
CA GLU A 253 32.76 -27.61 2.33
C GLU A 253 31.58 -28.30 2.99
N VAL A 254 30.38 -27.97 2.52
CA VAL A 254 29.13 -28.60 2.96
C VAL A 254 28.35 -29.04 1.73
N ALA A 255 28.07 -30.33 1.66
CA ALA A 255 27.15 -30.88 0.68
C ALA A 255 25.73 -30.81 1.28
N TYR A 256 24.81 -30.15 0.58
CA TYR A 256 23.42 -30.03 0.99
C TYR A 256 22.47 -30.47 -0.11
N LEU A 257 21.60 -31.42 0.21
CA LEU A 257 20.54 -31.88 -0.67
C LEU A 257 19.30 -31.05 -0.44
N ASN A 258 18.91 -30.22 -1.40
CA ASN A 258 17.74 -29.35 -1.27
C ASN A 258 16.45 -30.14 -1.07
N GLY A 259 15.73 -29.85 0.00
CA GLY A 259 14.34 -30.25 0.20
C GLY A 259 13.35 -29.28 -0.46
N ALA A 260 12.10 -29.71 -0.59
CA ALA A 260 11.06 -28.85 -1.12
C ALA A 260 10.74 -27.70 -0.13
N GLY A 261 10.99 -26.47 -0.56
CA GLY A 261 10.61 -25.25 0.19
C GLY A 261 11.56 -24.80 1.30
N ASP A 262 12.73 -25.43 1.46
CA ASP A 262 13.70 -24.95 2.44
C ASP A 262 14.68 -23.90 1.85
N LYS A 263 15.25 -23.09 2.73
CA LYS A 263 16.25 -22.06 2.42
C LYS A 263 17.61 -22.31 3.06
N VAL A 264 17.88 -23.55 3.46
CA VAL A 264 19.12 -23.90 4.17
C VAL A 264 20.33 -23.67 3.28
N ALA A 265 20.26 -24.04 2.01
CA ALA A 265 21.35 -23.80 1.06
C ALA A 265 21.68 -22.32 0.86
N GLU A 266 20.65 -21.44 0.83
CA GLU A 266 20.84 -19.99 0.80
C GLU A 266 21.52 -19.49 2.07
N SER A 267 21.07 -19.99 3.23
CA SER A 267 21.60 -19.62 4.54
C SER A 267 23.06 -20.06 4.73
N LEU A 268 23.47 -21.17 4.13
CA LEU A 268 24.84 -21.66 4.18
C LEU A 268 25.81 -20.88 3.27
N ARG A 269 25.31 -20.11 2.29
CA ARG A 269 26.12 -19.28 1.39
C ARG A 269 26.38 -17.87 1.90
N ILE A 270 25.77 -17.51 3.01
CA ILE A 270 25.96 -16.21 3.65
C ILE A 270 27.33 -16.19 4.34
#